data_2f334867e21131ec324c75b66116b7fe
#
_entry.id   2f334867e21131ec324c75b66116b7fe
#
_cell.length_a   1.000
_cell.length_b   1.000
_cell.length_c   1.000
_cell.angle_alpha   90.00
_cell.angle_beta   90.00
_cell.angle_gamma   90.00
#
_symmetry.space_group_name_H-M   'P 1'
#
loop_
_entity.id
_entity.type
_entity.pdbx_description
1 polymer ?
#
loop_
_entity_poly.entity_id
_entity_poly.type
_entity_poly.pdbx_seq_one_letter_code
_entity_poly.pdbx_strand_id
1 'polypeptide(L)'
;LHYPLRRQRQMCIRDRSNNAKYNAGVTCVIIGLGWNSTKNKYIYADKCKKVNNINYYLLDAPNVIVEHRTSPLSELPIMRKGSQPTDGGFLLMDKEERNEFVLENQKLAPYIRQYMGADDLINGKLRYCLWLKECPEDIMSSCDKLIVRLKNVANIRSNSTKELTRKWALKPHLFTEDRQPDMEYLMLPVVSSEKRQYIPMAYIDSTVIANTNSQMIPDAPIYVFGVLTSLIHSVWMKAVCGRLEMRFAYSASVVYNTFPFPSISDTKKSEIEEAATNVLLARENYPEKTLADLYDPEKMPEDLRAAHEELDAIVESCYPDAPFPNDEARLECLFKLYEKMTANK
;
A
#
# COMPACT_ATOMS: atom_id res chain seq x y z
N LEU A 1 -11.74 40.03 -1.62
CA LEU A 1 -11.74 38.54 -1.44
C LEU A 1 -11.89 38.12 0.02
N HIS A 2 -11.63 38.95 1.01
CA HIS A 2 -11.75 38.63 2.44
C HIS A 2 -13.13 38.90 3.07
N TYR A 3 -14.00 39.62 2.38
CA TYR A 3 -15.26 40.04 2.95
C TYR A 3 -16.36 38.97 3.03
N PRO A 4 -16.51 38.04 2.08
CA PRO A 4 -17.51 36.98 2.18
C PRO A 4 -17.25 35.93 3.26
N LEU A 5 -15.99 35.62 3.54
CA LEU A 5 -15.58 34.59 4.52
C LEU A 5 -15.93 34.95 5.97
N ARG A 6 -16.09 36.25 6.27
CA ARG A 6 -16.44 36.75 7.62
C ARG A 6 -17.87 36.44 8.05
N ARG A 7 -18.74 35.99 7.16
CA ARG A 7 -20.18 35.76 7.44
C ARG A 7 -20.60 34.28 7.41
N GLN A 8 -19.72 33.35 7.15
CA GLN A 8 -20.08 31.94 7.17
C GLN A 8 -20.25 31.45 8.61
N ARG A 9 -21.36 30.77 8.89
CA ARG A 9 -21.82 30.42 10.24
C ARG A 9 -22.03 28.94 10.49
N GLN A 10 -21.75 28.07 9.52
CA GLN A 10 -21.95 26.62 9.65
C GLN A 10 -20.83 25.84 8.98
N MET A 11 -20.41 24.74 9.60
CA MET A 11 -19.53 23.78 9.00
C MET A 11 -20.37 22.59 8.54
N CYS A 12 -20.33 22.31 7.24
CA CYS A 12 -21.04 21.22 6.59
C CYS A 12 -20.08 20.50 5.65
N ILE A 13 -20.14 19.18 5.65
CA ILE A 13 -19.33 18.35 4.76
C ILE A 13 -20.25 17.47 3.94
N ARG A 14 -20.01 17.40 2.66
CA ARG A 14 -20.72 16.51 1.74
C ARG A 14 -19.77 16.00 0.66
N ASP A 15 -19.56 14.70 0.62
CA ASP A 15 -18.85 14.04 -0.47
C ASP A 15 -19.74 13.97 -1.71
N ARG A 16 -19.19 14.38 -2.85
CA ARG A 16 -19.86 14.26 -4.14
C ARG A 16 -18.87 13.78 -5.19
N SER A 17 -19.27 12.77 -5.97
CA SER A 17 -18.61 12.48 -7.23
C SER A 17 -18.93 13.55 -8.25
N ASN A 18 -17.91 14.14 -8.86
CA ASN A 18 -18.09 15.09 -9.95
C ASN A 18 -18.00 14.33 -11.29
N ASN A 19 -19.17 14.01 -11.87
CA ASN A 19 -19.29 13.35 -13.17
C ASN A 19 -19.44 14.35 -14.32
N ALA A 20 -18.73 15.47 -14.30
CA ALA A 20 -18.77 16.42 -15.41
C ALA A 20 -18.20 15.78 -16.68
N LYS A 21 -18.84 16.08 -17.82
CA LYS A 21 -18.46 15.61 -19.15
C LYS A 21 -16.99 16.01 -19.42
N TYR A 22 -16.11 15.04 -19.70
CA TYR A 22 -14.64 15.19 -19.90
C TYR A 22 -13.78 15.33 -18.63
N ASN A 23 -14.31 15.09 -17.42
CA ASN A 23 -13.48 15.13 -16.20
C ASN A 23 -13.05 13.75 -15.75
N ALA A 24 -11.82 13.66 -15.24
CA ALA A 24 -11.43 12.58 -14.39
C ALA A 24 -12.39 12.51 -13.18
N GLY A 25 -12.91 11.33 -12.85
CA GLY A 25 -13.77 11.16 -11.69
C GLY A 25 -13.00 11.56 -10.42
N VAL A 26 -13.40 12.68 -9.81
CA VAL A 26 -12.81 13.16 -8.56
C VAL A 26 -13.88 13.22 -7.50
N THR A 27 -13.54 12.81 -6.29
CA THR A 27 -14.38 13.04 -5.12
C THR A 27 -14.14 14.46 -4.62
N CYS A 28 -15.21 15.23 -4.48
CA CYS A 28 -15.16 16.57 -3.94
C CYS A 28 -15.87 16.59 -2.59
N VAL A 29 -15.27 17.29 -1.62
CA VAL A 29 -15.89 17.58 -0.33
C VAL A 29 -16.26 19.05 -0.26
N ILE A 30 -17.43 19.36 0.29
CA ILE A 30 -17.88 20.72 0.53
C ILE A 30 -17.72 21.02 2.01
N ILE A 31 -16.86 21.98 2.34
CA ILE A 31 -16.61 22.41 3.71
C ILE A 31 -17.19 23.81 3.92
N GLY A 32 -18.15 23.92 4.82
CA GLY A 32 -18.68 25.20 5.30
C GLY A 32 -17.88 25.68 6.50
N LEU A 33 -17.31 26.88 6.42
CA LEU A 33 -16.58 27.51 7.51
C LEU A 33 -17.42 28.61 8.17
N GLY A 34 -17.37 28.71 9.50
CA GLY A 34 -18.10 29.72 10.27
C GLY A 34 -17.27 30.29 11.39
N TRP A 35 -17.70 31.43 11.93
CA TRP A 35 -17.14 32.02 13.13
C TRP A 35 -17.45 31.15 14.36
N ASN A 36 -16.54 31.17 15.30
CA ASN A 36 -16.46 30.35 16.49
C ASN A 36 -17.60 30.51 17.51
N SER A 37 -18.77 30.74 17.11
CA SER A 37 -19.86 30.91 18.06
C SER A 37 -20.72 29.72 18.14
N THR A 38 -20.23 28.59 18.11
CA THR A 38 -21.11 27.82 18.59
C THR A 38 -21.93 26.78 18.17
N LYS A 39 -22.49 26.72 17.38
CA LYS A 39 -23.81 26.08 17.43
C LYS A 39 -23.92 24.96 16.43
N ASN A 40 -23.80 23.77 16.73
CA ASN A 40 -24.20 22.62 15.93
C ASN A 40 -23.32 22.44 14.66
N LYS A 41 -22.35 21.58 14.74
CA LYS A 41 -21.59 21.08 13.61
C LYS A 41 -22.36 19.91 13.00
N TYR A 42 -22.29 19.79 11.68
CA TYR A 42 -22.98 18.72 10.96
C TYR A 42 -22.08 18.07 9.93
N ILE A 43 -22.11 16.75 9.87
CA ILE A 43 -21.52 15.95 8.79
C ILE A 43 -22.67 15.44 7.93
N TYR A 44 -22.57 15.67 6.62
CA TYR A 44 -23.55 15.21 5.64
C TYR A 44 -22.89 14.11 4.78
N ALA A 45 -23.17 12.86 5.11
CA ALA A 45 -22.90 11.71 4.26
C ALA A 45 -24.24 11.24 3.66
N ASP A 46 -24.61 9.99 3.83
CA ASP A 46 -25.93 9.49 3.43
C ASP A 46 -27.05 10.11 4.26
N LYS A 47 -26.76 10.41 5.52
CA LYS A 47 -27.65 11.10 6.45
C LYS A 47 -26.93 12.30 7.07
N CYS A 48 -27.71 13.30 7.46
CA CYS A 48 -27.19 14.41 8.23
C CYS A 48 -27.01 13.99 9.70
N LYS A 49 -25.78 14.08 10.20
CA LYS A 49 -25.43 13.79 11.59
C LYS A 49 -24.98 15.08 12.28
N LYS A 50 -25.60 15.41 13.42
CA LYS A 50 -25.09 16.44 14.32
C LYS A 50 -23.91 15.88 15.09
N VAL A 51 -22.80 16.63 15.15
CA VAL A 51 -21.54 16.19 15.75
C VAL A 51 -21.00 17.25 16.72
N ASN A 52 -20.18 16.82 17.65
CA ASN A 52 -19.57 17.72 18.63
C ASN A 52 -18.31 18.38 18.07
N ASN A 53 -17.53 17.64 17.30
CA ASN A 53 -16.32 18.12 16.65
C ASN A 53 -16.26 17.63 15.20
N ILE A 54 -15.51 18.35 14.37
CA ILE A 54 -15.09 17.88 13.05
C ILE A 54 -13.59 18.12 12.97
N ASN A 55 -12.83 17.03 12.97
CA ASN A 55 -11.39 17.08 12.94
C ASN A 55 -10.84 17.35 11.52
N TYR A 56 -9.53 17.37 11.36
CA TYR A 56 -8.85 17.61 10.07
C TYR A 56 -9.10 16.51 9.03
N TYR A 57 -9.56 15.34 9.46
CA TYR A 57 -9.95 14.21 8.60
C TYR A 57 -11.46 14.18 8.32
N LEU A 58 -12.17 15.26 8.69
CA LEU A 58 -13.61 15.45 8.48
C LEU A 58 -14.48 14.42 9.23
N LEU A 59 -14.01 13.98 10.37
CA LEU A 59 -14.67 13.01 11.25
C LEU A 59 -15.10 13.64 12.56
N ASP A 60 -16.11 13.05 13.22
CA ASP A 60 -16.51 13.38 14.58
C ASP A 60 -15.51 12.77 15.57
N ALA A 61 -14.33 13.38 15.67
CA ALA A 61 -13.23 12.89 16.49
C ALA A 61 -12.38 14.07 17.02
N PRO A 62 -11.47 13.86 17.99
CA PRO A 62 -10.50 14.87 18.44
C PRO A 62 -9.68 15.45 17.30
N ASN A 63 -9.20 16.69 17.48
CA ASN A 63 -8.34 17.37 16.53
C ASN A 63 -6.90 16.82 16.61
N VAL A 64 -6.67 15.73 15.96
CA VAL A 64 -5.33 15.09 15.85
C VAL A 64 -4.79 15.31 14.45
N ILE A 65 -3.51 15.66 14.35
CA ILE A 65 -2.76 15.71 13.09
C ILE A 65 -1.82 14.52 13.08
N VAL A 66 -2.00 13.63 12.10
CA VAL A 66 -1.07 12.51 11.91
C VAL A 66 0.13 13.02 11.11
N GLU A 67 1.27 13.09 11.78
CA GLU A 67 2.49 13.57 11.18
C GLU A 67 3.27 12.44 10.49
N HIS A 68 3.96 12.81 9.42
CA HIS A 68 4.83 11.93 8.67
C HIS A 68 5.99 11.38 9.53
N ARG A 69 6.23 10.06 9.48
CA ARG A 69 7.28 9.39 10.26
C ARG A 69 8.20 8.56 9.38
N THR A 70 9.47 8.53 9.73
CA THR A 70 10.49 7.71 9.04
C THR A 70 10.58 6.29 9.57
N SER A 71 10.07 6.04 10.79
CA SER A 71 10.03 4.73 11.44
C SER A 71 8.68 4.48 12.09
N PRO A 72 8.27 3.21 12.25
CA PRO A 72 7.03 2.87 12.94
C PRO A 72 6.94 3.41 14.36
N LEU A 73 5.70 3.70 14.81
CA LEU A 73 5.41 4.05 16.21
C LEU A 73 5.68 2.89 17.16
N SER A 74 5.41 1.67 16.71
CA SER A 74 5.57 0.42 17.43
C SER A 74 6.80 -0.35 16.95
N GLU A 75 7.24 -1.37 17.68
CA GLU A 75 8.33 -2.26 17.29
C GLU A 75 7.87 -3.20 16.17
N LEU A 76 7.91 -2.70 14.96
CA LEU A 76 7.53 -3.41 13.74
C LEU A 76 8.69 -3.45 12.75
N PRO A 77 8.76 -4.47 11.88
CA PRO A 77 9.71 -4.50 10.77
C PRO A 77 9.60 -3.25 9.90
N ILE A 78 10.73 -2.80 9.31
CA ILE A 78 10.73 -1.61 8.48
C ILE A 78 10.07 -1.91 7.13
N MET A 79 9.03 -1.15 6.80
CA MET A 79 8.41 -1.16 5.48
C MET A 79 9.20 -0.28 4.50
N ARG A 80 9.45 -0.79 3.29
CA ARG A 80 10.18 -0.08 2.23
C ARG A 80 9.58 -0.33 0.86
N LYS A 81 9.79 0.58 -0.07
CA LYS A 81 9.40 0.40 -1.48
C LYS A 81 10.26 -0.65 -2.16
N GLY A 82 9.73 -1.27 -3.22
CA GLY A 82 10.49 -2.15 -4.09
C GLY A 82 11.59 -1.44 -4.88
N SER A 83 12.35 -2.22 -5.62
CA SER A 83 13.53 -1.81 -6.38
C SER A 83 13.17 -1.03 -7.65
N GLN A 84 14.09 -0.15 -8.10
CA GLN A 84 13.89 0.69 -9.28
C GLN A 84 15.02 0.47 -10.31
N PRO A 85 14.67 0.09 -11.55
CA PRO A 85 15.66 -0.10 -12.60
C PRO A 85 16.15 1.21 -13.22
N THR A 86 15.31 2.20 -13.43
CA THR A 86 15.59 3.44 -14.19
C THR A 86 16.29 3.13 -15.52
N ASP A 87 15.63 2.36 -16.37
CA ASP A 87 16.21 1.68 -17.52
C ASP A 87 15.51 1.97 -18.85
N GLY A 88 14.39 2.71 -18.81
CA GLY A 88 13.53 2.94 -19.97
C GLY A 88 12.80 1.67 -20.45
N GLY A 89 12.71 0.64 -19.63
CA GLY A 89 12.08 -0.64 -19.94
C GLY A 89 13.05 -1.69 -20.52
N PHE A 90 14.32 -1.36 -20.74
CA PHE A 90 15.27 -2.30 -21.37
C PHE A 90 15.79 -3.42 -20.44
N LEU A 91 15.59 -3.31 -19.13
CA LEU A 91 15.86 -4.41 -18.19
C LEU A 91 14.62 -5.25 -17.90
N LEU A 92 13.47 -4.86 -18.44
CA LEU A 92 12.18 -5.54 -18.23
C LEU A 92 11.78 -6.32 -19.49
N MET A 93 11.02 -7.40 -19.32
CA MET A 93 10.51 -8.21 -20.41
C MET A 93 9.22 -8.92 -20.02
N ASP A 94 8.42 -9.29 -21.01
CA ASP A 94 7.28 -10.18 -20.84
C ASP A 94 7.70 -11.66 -20.86
N LYS A 95 6.73 -12.55 -20.83
CA LYS A 95 6.96 -14.00 -20.80
C LYS A 95 7.53 -14.52 -22.12
N GLU A 96 7.05 -14.01 -23.22
CA GLU A 96 7.45 -14.38 -24.58
C GLU A 96 8.91 -14.00 -24.80
N GLU A 97 9.26 -12.77 -24.53
CA GLU A 97 10.62 -12.25 -24.64
C GLU A 97 11.60 -12.97 -23.70
N ARG A 98 11.17 -13.25 -22.46
CA ARG A 98 11.95 -14.06 -21.51
C ARG A 98 12.28 -15.44 -22.09
N ASN A 99 11.30 -16.10 -22.72
CA ASN A 99 11.51 -17.43 -23.31
C ASN A 99 12.50 -17.37 -24.47
N GLU A 100 12.41 -16.37 -25.34
CA GLU A 100 13.41 -16.16 -26.42
C GLU A 100 14.82 -15.93 -25.86
N PHE A 101 14.99 -15.11 -24.84
CA PHE A 101 16.28 -14.88 -24.19
C PHE A 101 16.91 -16.16 -23.66
N VAL A 102 16.12 -16.98 -22.98
CA VAL A 102 16.59 -18.25 -22.40
C VAL A 102 16.92 -19.27 -23.49
N LEU A 103 16.16 -19.30 -24.60
CA LEU A 103 16.46 -20.19 -25.74
C LEU A 103 17.77 -19.82 -26.41
N GLU A 104 18.05 -18.52 -26.56
CA GLU A 104 19.32 -18.06 -27.20
C GLU A 104 20.53 -18.22 -26.29
N ASN A 105 20.35 -18.02 -24.98
CA ASN A 105 21.44 -18.17 -24.00
C ASN A 105 20.93 -18.70 -22.66
N GLN A 106 20.98 -20.03 -22.52
CA GLN A 106 20.55 -20.70 -21.28
C GLN A 106 21.30 -20.26 -20.02
N LYS A 107 22.56 -19.79 -20.17
CA LYS A 107 23.37 -19.32 -19.04
C LYS A 107 22.79 -18.03 -18.40
N LEU A 108 21.92 -17.29 -19.11
CA LEU A 108 21.22 -16.12 -18.57
C LEU A 108 19.99 -16.47 -17.74
N ALA A 109 19.46 -17.68 -17.83
CA ALA A 109 18.24 -18.07 -17.13
C ALA A 109 18.25 -17.79 -15.61
N PRO A 110 19.35 -18.02 -14.85
CA PRO A 110 19.41 -17.71 -13.42
C PRO A 110 19.33 -16.21 -13.09
N TYR A 111 19.62 -15.34 -14.05
CA TYR A 111 19.66 -13.89 -13.93
C TYR A 111 18.40 -13.21 -14.47
N ILE A 112 17.42 -13.99 -14.92
CA ILE A 112 16.10 -13.51 -15.33
C ILE A 112 15.12 -13.86 -14.21
N ARG A 113 14.74 -12.89 -13.40
CA ARG A 113 13.82 -13.06 -12.26
C ARG A 113 12.45 -12.51 -12.58
N GLN A 114 11.43 -13.04 -11.91
CA GLN A 114 10.12 -12.45 -11.96
C GLN A 114 10.17 -11.04 -11.38
N TYR A 115 9.44 -10.10 -12.00
CA TYR A 115 9.37 -8.69 -11.61
C TYR A 115 7.92 -8.33 -11.33
N MET A 116 7.63 -7.92 -10.10
CA MET A 116 6.27 -7.77 -9.62
C MET A 116 6.01 -6.39 -9.04
N GLY A 117 4.92 -5.78 -9.47
CA GLY A 117 4.37 -4.58 -8.89
C GLY A 117 2.97 -4.80 -8.36
N ALA A 118 2.32 -3.73 -7.89
CA ALA A 118 0.96 -3.77 -7.37
C ALA A 118 -0.06 -4.38 -8.36
N ASP A 119 0.04 -3.99 -9.63
CA ASP A 119 -0.87 -4.48 -10.68
C ASP A 119 -0.63 -5.97 -10.98
N ASP A 120 0.63 -6.38 -10.98
CA ASP A 120 1.01 -7.77 -11.21
C ASP A 120 0.55 -8.66 -10.06
N LEU A 121 0.72 -8.22 -8.82
CA LEU A 121 0.25 -8.92 -7.62
C LEU A 121 -1.27 -9.09 -7.62
N ILE A 122 -1.98 -8.00 -7.89
CA ILE A 122 -3.45 -7.97 -7.78
C ILE A 122 -4.12 -8.73 -8.92
N ASN A 123 -3.58 -8.64 -10.14
CA ASN A 123 -4.18 -9.21 -11.35
C ASN A 123 -3.46 -10.46 -11.88
N GLY A 124 -2.48 -11.00 -11.15
CA GLY A 124 -1.76 -12.21 -11.52
C GLY A 124 -0.93 -12.09 -12.81
N LYS A 125 -0.43 -10.87 -13.13
CA LYS A 125 0.36 -10.66 -14.34
C LYS A 125 1.80 -11.15 -14.15
N LEU A 126 2.36 -11.74 -15.23
CA LEU A 126 3.73 -12.22 -15.23
C LEU A 126 4.61 -11.28 -16.04
N ARG A 127 5.57 -10.66 -15.37
CA ARG A 127 6.65 -9.88 -15.97
C ARG A 127 7.99 -10.34 -15.39
N TYR A 128 9.05 -10.07 -16.10
CA TYR A 128 10.40 -10.49 -15.74
C TYR A 128 11.37 -9.32 -15.84
N CYS A 129 12.50 -9.44 -15.16
CA CYS A 129 13.60 -8.48 -15.28
C CYS A 129 14.95 -9.20 -15.39
N LEU A 130 15.90 -8.52 -16.00
CA LEU A 130 17.30 -8.86 -15.97
C LEU A 130 17.89 -8.41 -14.62
N TRP A 131 18.08 -9.35 -13.69
CA TRP A 131 18.69 -9.13 -12.39
C TRP A 131 20.16 -9.54 -12.41
N LEU A 132 21.02 -8.64 -12.92
CA LEU A 132 22.38 -8.94 -13.33
C LEU A 132 23.43 -8.60 -12.27
N LYS A 133 23.03 -8.35 -11.02
CA LYS A 133 23.92 -7.95 -9.93
C LYS A 133 25.10 -8.89 -9.73
N GLU A 134 24.87 -10.18 -9.87
CA GLU A 134 25.87 -11.25 -9.67
C GLU A 134 26.18 -12.00 -10.98
N CYS A 135 25.76 -11.44 -12.12
CA CYS A 135 26.00 -12.05 -13.41
C CYS A 135 27.48 -11.85 -13.84
N PRO A 136 28.23 -12.91 -14.14
CA PRO A 136 29.58 -12.79 -14.63
C PRO A 136 29.70 -12.04 -15.96
N GLU A 137 30.78 -11.29 -16.14
CA GLU A 137 30.99 -10.45 -17.34
C GLU A 137 31.06 -11.27 -18.63
N ASP A 138 31.64 -12.48 -18.59
CA ASP A 138 31.71 -13.39 -19.72
C ASP A 138 30.33 -13.85 -20.18
N ILE A 139 29.41 -14.07 -19.25
CA ILE A 139 28.01 -14.39 -19.56
C ILE A 139 27.29 -13.15 -20.15
N MET A 140 27.49 -11.98 -19.56
CA MET A 140 26.87 -10.75 -20.08
C MET A 140 27.38 -10.40 -21.48
N SER A 141 28.67 -10.62 -21.76
CA SER A 141 29.30 -10.35 -23.05
C SER A 141 29.02 -11.41 -24.12
N SER A 142 28.51 -12.57 -23.74
CA SER A 142 28.22 -13.67 -24.67
C SER A 142 26.85 -13.56 -25.36
N CYS A 143 26.01 -12.54 -25.03
CA CYS A 143 24.67 -12.36 -25.58
C CYS A 143 24.53 -11.00 -26.23
N ASP A 144 24.50 -10.95 -27.57
CA ASP A 144 24.38 -9.69 -28.33
C ASP A 144 23.13 -8.91 -28.00
N LYS A 145 21.99 -9.59 -27.82
CA LYS A 145 20.73 -8.93 -27.40
C LYS A 145 20.87 -8.23 -26.04
N LEU A 146 21.55 -8.86 -25.08
CA LEU A 146 21.80 -8.26 -23.78
C LEU A 146 22.72 -7.05 -23.90
N ILE A 147 23.80 -7.13 -24.70
CA ILE A 147 24.70 -6.00 -24.92
C ILE A 147 23.95 -4.80 -25.50
N VAL A 148 23.07 -5.02 -26.48
CA VAL A 148 22.24 -3.95 -27.05
C VAL A 148 21.32 -3.32 -26.00
N ARG A 149 20.66 -4.13 -25.16
CA ARG A 149 19.82 -3.62 -24.07
C ARG A 149 20.61 -2.79 -23.07
N LEU A 150 21.78 -3.25 -22.65
CA LEU A 150 22.64 -2.53 -21.70
C LEU A 150 23.15 -1.20 -22.29
N LYS A 151 23.48 -1.16 -23.57
CA LYS A 151 23.82 0.10 -24.29
C LYS A 151 22.65 1.09 -24.26
N ASN A 152 21.44 0.63 -24.48
CA ASN A 152 20.25 1.47 -24.43
C ASN A 152 19.98 2.01 -23.01
N VAL A 153 20.14 1.18 -21.97
CA VAL A 153 20.07 1.61 -20.57
C VAL A 153 21.12 2.70 -20.28
N ALA A 154 22.37 2.47 -20.69
CA ALA A 154 23.45 3.45 -20.53
C ALA A 154 23.12 4.78 -21.20
N ASN A 155 22.61 4.74 -22.43
CA ASN A 155 22.20 5.93 -23.18
C ASN A 155 21.09 6.71 -22.49
N ILE A 156 20.02 6.04 -22.04
CA ILE A 156 18.91 6.69 -21.31
C ILE A 156 19.42 7.35 -20.04
N ARG A 157 20.23 6.65 -19.25
CA ARG A 157 20.78 7.19 -18.01
C ARG A 157 21.72 8.36 -18.25
N SER A 158 22.57 8.32 -19.30
CA SER A 158 23.49 9.40 -19.68
C SER A 158 22.74 10.69 -20.02
N ASN A 159 21.57 10.57 -20.66
CA ASN A 159 20.74 11.69 -21.08
C ASN A 159 19.77 12.21 -20.00
N SER A 160 19.83 11.65 -18.77
CA SER A 160 18.96 12.07 -17.68
C SER A 160 19.31 13.49 -17.20
N THR A 161 18.29 14.27 -16.86
CA THR A 161 18.45 15.56 -16.18
C THR A 161 19.03 15.45 -14.79
N LYS A 162 18.86 14.29 -14.12
CA LYS A 162 19.34 14.04 -12.78
C LYS A 162 20.79 13.55 -12.77
N GLU A 163 21.68 14.26 -12.11
CA GLU A 163 23.11 13.90 -12.01
C GLU A 163 23.33 12.49 -11.46
N LEU A 164 22.63 12.12 -10.39
CA LEU A 164 22.72 10.78 -9.81
C LEU A 164 22.38 9.69 -10.83
N THR A 165 21.37 9.89 -11.66
CA THR A 165 21.00 8.91 -12.69
C THR A 165 22.09 8.80 -13.75
N ARG A 166 22.74 9.93 -14.15
CA ARG A 166 23.85 9.91 -15.10
C ARG A 166 25.04 9.09 -14.60
N LYS A 167 25.35 9.13 -13.30
CA LYS A 167 26.41 8.29 -12.70
C LYS A 167 26.14 6.79 -12.87
N TRP A 168 24.87 6.38 -12.88
CA TRP A 168 24.47 4.99 -13.09
C TRP A 168 24.57 4.54 -14.56
N ALA A 169 24.85 5.41 -15.50
CA ALA A 169 25.11 5.04 -16.90
C ALA A 169 26.35 4.14 -17.04
N LEU A 170 27.31 4.23 -16.13
CA LEU A 170 28.52 3.38 -16.09
C LEU A 170 28.26 1.95 -15.59
N LYS A 171 27.07 1.70 -15.02
CA LYS A 171 26.67 0.39 -14.51
C LYS A 171 25.28 0.02 -15.03
N PRO A 172 25.10 -0.11 -16.36
CA PRO A 172 23.80 -0.30 -16.98
C PRO A 172 23.11 -1.61 -16.60
N HIS A 173 23.86 -2.62 -16.19
CA HIS A 173 23.38 -3.93 -15.75
C HIS A 173 22.74 -3.91 -14.34
N LEU A 174 22.95 -2.87 -13.54
CA LEU A 174 22.42 -2.76 -12.18
C LEU A 174 21.15 -1.92 -12.13
N PHE A 175 20.25 -2.24 -11.23
CA PHE A 175 19.16 -1.36 -10.84
C PHE A 175 19.73 -0.13 -10.11
N THR A 176 19.15 1.04 -10.34
CA THR A 176 19.58 2.28 -9.66
C THR A 176 19.25 2.28 -8.18
N GLU A 177 18.24 1.52 -7.79
CA GLU A 177 17.87 1.32 -6.40
C GLU A 177 17.58 -0.17 -6.20
N ASP A 178 18.49 -0.86 -5.54
CA ASP A 178 18.34 -2.23 -5.11
C ASP A 178 17.88 -2.24 -3.65
N ARG A 179 16.62 -2.65 -3.44
CA ARG A 179 16.01 -2.80 -2.12
C ARG A 179 15.47 -4.20 -1.87
N GLN A 180 15.82 -5.13 -2.76
CA GLN A 180 15.35 -6.50 -2.67
C GLN A 180 15.87 -7.16 -1.40
N PRO A 181 15.01 -7.77 -0.57
CA PRO A 181 15.45 -8.57 0.57
C PRO A 181 15.96 -9.94 0.13
N ASP A 182 16.81 -10.53 0.94
CA ASP A 182 17.34 -11.90 0.74
C ASP A 182 16.41 -12.98 1.33
N MET A 183 15.30 -12.59 1.93
CA MET A 183 14.29 -13.44 2.56
C MET A 183 12.91 -13.15 2.00
N GLU A 184 11.96 -14.03 2.27
CA GLU A 184 10.55 -13.81 1.98
C GLU A 184 10.07 -12.47 2.54
N TYR A 185 9.13 -11.83 1.89
CA TYR A 185 8.61 -10.55 2.31
C TYR A 185 7.10 -10.44 2.06
N LEU A 186 6.43 -9.74 2.96
CA LEU A 186 5.04 -9.36 2.76
C LEU A 186 4.99 -8.19 1.78
N MET A 187 4.27 -8.36 0.68
CA MET A 187 4.08 -7.35 -0.36
C MET A 187 2.68 -6.78 -0.36
N LEU A 188 2.56 -5.47 -0.49
CA LEU A 188 1.29 -4.77 -0.62
C LEU A 188 1.36 -3.63 -1.64
N PRO A 189 0.21 -3.28 -2.27
CA PRO A 189 0.16 -2.26 -3.31
C PRO A 189 0.33 -0.86 -2.72
N VAL A 190 1.10 0.01 -3.42
CA VAL A 190 1.13 1.46 -3.13
C VAL A 190 -0.22 2.11 -3.46
N VAL A 191 -0.93 1.62 -4.47
CA VAL A 191 -2.25 2.14 -4.84
C VAL A 191 -3.27 1.01 -4.85
N SER A 192 -4.39 1.19 -4.13
CA SER A 192 -5.50 0.24 -4.08
C SER A 192 -6.84 0.92 -4.39
N SER A 193 -7.80 0.16 -4.90
CA SER A 193 -9.15 0.65 -5.19
C SER A 193 -9.87 1.08 -3.91
N GLU A 194 -10.61 2.18 -4.01
CA GLU A 194 -11.47 2.71 -2.95
C GLU A 194 -12.66 1.78 -2.61
N LYS A 195 -12.98 0.86 -3.51
CA LYS A 195 -14.09 -0.09 -3.31
C LYS A 195 -13.72 -1.25 -2.39
N ARG A 196 -12.43 -1.57 -2.27
CA ARG A 196 -11.99 -2.70 -1.45
C ARG A 196 -12.14 -2.41 0.04
N GLN A 197 -12.69 -3.37 0.76
CA GLN A 197 -12.77 -3.33 2.22
C GLN A 197 -11.40 -3.58 2.84
N TYR A 198 -10.68 -4.58 2.33
CA TYR A 198 -9.37 -5.01 2.79
C TYR A 198 -8.28 -4.71 1.76
N ILE A 199 -7.05 -4.52 2.23
CA ILE A 199 -5.88 -4.27 1.37
C ILE A 199 -5.34 -5.63 0.91
N PRO A 200 -5.28 -5.93 -0.40
CA PRO A 200 -4.69 -7.17 -0.90
C PRO A 200 -3.19 -7.20 -0.59
N MET A 201 -2.76 -8.21 0.14
CA MET A 201 -1.35 -8.44 0.49
C MET A 201 -1.01 -9.90 0.26
N ALA A 202 0.25 -10.22 -0.02
CA ALA A 202 0.72 -11.59 -0.14
C ALA A 202 2.18 -11.72 0.30
N TYR A 203 2.54 -12.88 0.82
CA TYR A 203 3.93 -13.28 0.99
C TYR A 203 4.53 -13.63 -0.36
N ILE A 204 5.72 -13.13 -0.60
CA ILE A 204 6.42 -13.26 -1.88
C ILE A 204 7.85 -13.75 -1.62
N ASP A 205 8.25 -14.76 -2.36
CA ASP A 205 9.59 -15.32 -2.29
C ASP A 205 10.66 -14.30 -2.70
N SER A 206 11.83 -14.35 -2.08
CA SER A 206 12.94 -13.43 -2.31
C SER A 206 13.48 -13.43 -3.74
N THR A 207 13.20 -14.48 -4.52
CA THR A 207 13.59 -14.56 -5.94
C THR A 207 12.77 -13.67 -6.85
N VAL A 208 11.59 -13.19 -6.39
CA VAL A 208 10.75 -12.27 -7.11
C VAL A 208 11.13 -10.84 -6.75
N ILE A 209 11.45 -10.02 -7.75
CA ILE A 209 11.88 -8.64 -7.56
C ILE A 209 10.67 -7.71 -7.50
N ALA A 210 10.44 -7.09 -6.34
CA ALA A 210 9.36 -6.11 -6.19
C ALA A 210 9.75 -4.75 -6.79
N ASN A 211 8.79 -4.09 -7.47
CA ASN A 211 8.98 -2.75 -8.02
C ASN A 211 8.48 -1.64 -7.08
N THR A 212 8.76 -0.39 -7.43
CA THR A 212 8.42 0.80 -6.64
C THR A 212 6.92 1.09 -6.49
N ASN A 213 6.05 0.38 -7.22
CA ASN A 213 4.59 0.49 -7.05
C ASN A 213 4.09 -0.45 -5.93
N SER A 214 5.01 -1.07 -5.21
CA SER A 214 4.75 -1.96 -4.07
C SER A 214 5.52 -1.50 -2.85
N GLN A 215 4.95 -1.79 -1.69
CA GLN A 215 5.63 -1.77 -0.39
C GLN A 215 6.03 -3.20 -0.03
N MET A 216 7.13 -3.36 0.67
CA MET A 216 7.65 -4.64 1.16
C MET A 216 7.93 -4.55 2.66
N ILE A 217 7.60 -5.60 3.37
CA ILE A 217 8.01 -5.82 4.77
C ILE A 217 8.80 -7.13 4.78
N PRO A 218 10.15 -7.08 4.81
CA PRO A 218 10.98 -8.27 4.89
C PRO A 218 10.72 -9.05 6.18
N ASP A 219 10.69 -10.38 6.08
CA ASP A 219 10.51 -11.30 7.22
C ASP A 219 9.33 -10.92 8.12
N ALA A 220 8.21 -10.54 7.49
CA ALA A 220 7.02 -10.11 8.21
C ALA A 220 6.38 -11.29 8.94
N PRO A 221 6.28 -11.27 10.28
CA PRO A 221 5.55 -12.29 11.01
C PRO A 221 4.07 -12.37 10.61
N ILE A 222 3.48 -13.55 10.67
CA ILE A 222 2.07 -13.78 10.29
C ILE A 222 1.10 -12.88 11.09
N TYR A 223 1.37 -12.63 12.38
CA TYR A 223 0.51 -11.73 13.16
C TYR A 223 0.55 -10.28 12.62
N VAL A 224 1.69 -9.83 12.07
CA VAL A 224 1.78 -8.51 11.45
C VAL A 224 0.91 -8.45 10.19
N PHE A 225 0.96 -9.49 9.35
CA PHE A 225 0.04 -9.63 8.22
C PHE A 225 -1.42 -9.60 8.70
N GLY A 226 -1.76 -10.36 9.74
CA GLY A 226 -3.11 -10.41 10.31
C GLY A 226 -3.62 -9.02 10.71
N VAL A 227 -2.82 -8.25 11.44
CA VAL A 227 -3.19 -6.89 11.85
C VAL A 227 -3.29 -5.95 10.65
N LEU A 228 -2.35 -6.00 9.70
CA LEU A 228 -2.33 -5.11 8.53
C LEU A 228 -3.45 -5.41 7.52
N THR A 229 -3.91 -6.65 7.42
CA THR A 229 -5.03 -7.02 6.54
C THR A 229 -6.40 -6.84 7.19
N SER A 230 -6.47 -6.49 8.49
CA SER A 230 -7.71 -6.32 9.23
C SER A 230 -8.48 -5.04 8.87
N LEU A 231 -9.75 -5.03 9.24
CA LEU A 231 -10.65 -3.90 9.03
C LEU A 231 -10.16 -2.65 9.76
N ILE A 232 -9.69 -2.77 11.00
CA ILE A 232 -9.25 -1.61 11.80
C ILE A 232 -8.05 -0.90 11.16
N HIS A 233 -7.10 -1.64 10.58
CA HIS A 233 -6.00 -1.05 9.81
C HIS A 233 -6.49 -0.44 8.51
N SER A 234 -7.42 -1.08 7.82
CA SER A 234 -8.03 -0.55 6.60
C SER A 234 -8.76 0.78 6.87
N VAL A 235 -9.45 0.89 8.00
CA VAL A 235 -10.12 2.11 8.43
C VAL A 235 -9.11 3.24 8.72
N TRP A 236 -8.02 2.94 9.41
CA TRP A 236 -6.92 3.89 9.60
C TRP A 236 -6.34 4.37 8.27
N MET A 237 -5.98 3.42 7.40
CA MET A 237 -5.45 3.72 6.08
C MET A 237 -6.37 4.66 5.29
N LYS A 238 -7.68 4.36 5.24
CA LYS A 238 -8.68 5.19 4.54
C LYS A 238 -8.74 6.61 5.08
N ALA A 239 -8.53 6.81 6.38
CA ALA A 239 -8.57 8.11 7.02
C ALA A 239 -7.31 8.94 6.76
N VAL A 240 -6.10 8.34 6.82
CA VAL A 240 -4.84 9.11 6.83
C VAL A 240 -4.08 9.08 5.52
N CYS A 241 -4.36 8.12 4.62
CA CYS A 241 -3.62 8.00 3.37
C CYS A 241 -3.89 9.16 2.40
N GLY A 242 -2.93 9.38 1.49
CA GLY A 242 -3.15 10.20 0.30
C GLY A 242 -4.13 9.55 -0.67
N ARG A 243 -4.55 10.32 -1.68
CA ARG A 243 -5.42 9.84 -2.76
C ARG A 243 -4.73 10.05 -4.10
N LEU A 244 -4.89 9.08 -4.99
CA LEU A 244 -4.58 9.19 -6.41
C LEU A 244 -5.91 9.03 -7.17
N GLU A 245 -6.51 10.14 -7.61
CA GLU A 245 -7.91 10.20 -8.05
C GLU A 245 -8.84 9.75 -6.90
N MET A 246 -9.60 8.65 -7.10
CA MET A 246 -10.45 8.04 -6.05
C MET A 246 -9.69 7.02 -5.20
N ARG A 247 -8.62 6.44 -5.74
CA ARG A 247 -7.88 5.32 -5.18
C ARG A 247 -7.06 5.74 -3.96
N PHE A 248 -6.91 4.82 -3.02
CA PHE A 248 -6.06 5.02 -1.84
C PHE A 248 -4.58 4.90 -2.21
N ALA A 249 -3.77 5.87 -1.78
CA ALA A 249 -2.33 5.86 -1.95
C ALA A 249 -1.66 5.49 -0.61
N TYR A 250 -1.28 4.23 -0.47
CA TYR A 250 -0.64 3.71 0.74
C TYR A 250 0.82 4.17 0.82
N SER A 251 1.16 4.89 1.86
CA SER A 251 2.52 5.33 2.14
C SER A 251 3.02 4.73 3.45
N ALA A 252 4.20 4.14 3.45
CA ALA A 252 4.82 3.65 4.68
C ALA A 252 4.90 4.75 5.74
N SER A 253 5.28 5.95 5.37
CA SER A 253 5.54 7.07 6.28
C SER A 253 4.28 7.70 6.88
N VAL A 254 3.12 7.56 6.25
CA VAL A 254 1.86 8.18 6.70
C VAL A 254 0.85 7.13 7.19
N VAL A 255 0.89 5.90 6.64
CA VAL A 255 -0.06 4.86 7.02
C VAL A 255 0.58 3.87 8.00
N TYR A 256 1.61 3.17 7.56
CA TYR A 256 2.23 2.11 8.34
C TYR A 256 2.96 2.61 9.58
N ASN A 257 3.84 3.60 9.39
CA ASN A 257 4.67 4.13 10.49
C ASN A 257 3.89 4.93 11.52
N THR A 258 2.68 5.36 11.18
CA THR A 258 1.82 6.15 12.08
C THR A 258 0.70 5.31 12.70
N PHE A 259 0.52 4.08 12.23
CA PHE A 259 -0.53 3.22 12.73
C PHE A 259 -0.30 2.86 14.21
N PRO A 260 -1.28 3.12 15.09
CA PRO A 260 -1.19 2.73 16.49
C PRO A 260 -1.40 1.21 16.63
N PHE A 261 -0.36 0.45 16.37
CA PHE A 261 -0.38 -1.00 16.46
C PHE A 261 -0.73 -1.42 17.89
N PRO A 262 -1.62 -2.41 18.10
CA PRO A 262 -2.05 -2.78 19.42
C PRO A 262 -0.95 -3.45 20.22
N SER A 263 -1.02 -3.34 21.55
CA SER A 263 -0.20 -4.16 22.42
C SER A 263 -0.78 -5.58 22.47
N ILE A 264 -0.04 -6.55 21.98
CA ILE A 264 -0.51 -7.92 21.78
C ILE A 264 0.21 -8.85 22.79
N SER A 265 -0.55 -9.60 23.60
CA SER A 265 0.00 -10.68 24.43
C SER A 265 0.38 -11.90 23.57
N ASP A 266 1.24 -12.78 24.07
CA ASP A 266 1.64 -13.99 23.34
C ASP A 266 0.44 -14.87 22.97
N THR A 267 -0.55 -15.00 23.85
CA THR A 267 -1.80 -15.72 23.54
C THR A 267 -2.56 -15.08 22.39
N LYS A 268 -2.75 -13.75 22.43
CA LYS A 268 -3.43 -13.04 21.37
C LYS A 268 -2.65 -13.06 20.05
N LYS A 269 -1.32 -13.07 20.13
CA LYS A 269 -0.48 -13.23 18.95
C LYS A 269 -0.75 -14.56 18.27
N SER A 270 -0.81 -15.68 19.02
CA SER A 270 -1.12 -16.99 18.45
C SER A 270 -2.53 -17.07 17.86
N GLU A 271 -3.53 -16.46 18.53
CA GLU A 271 -4.90 -16.37 17.98
C GLU A 271 -4.93 -15.60 16.65
N ILE A 272 -4.20 -14.48 16.55
CA ILE A 272 -4.11 -13.70 15.30
C ILE A 272 -3.37 -14.48 14.23
N GLU A 273 -2.29 -15.20 14.57
CA GLU A 273 -1.52 -16.01 13.61
C GLU A 273 -2.39 -17.13 13.03
N GLU A 274 -3.20 -17.81 13.86
CA GLU A 274 -4.13 -18.84 13.43
C GLU A 274 -5.21 -18.26 12.48
N ALA A 275 -5.91 -17.20 12.89
CA ALA A 275 -6.93 -16.57 12.08
C ALA A 275 -6.37 -15.98 10.78
N ALA A 276 -5.17 -15.38 10.81
CA ALA A 276 -4.50 -14.88 9.62
C ALA A 276 -4.10 -16.00 8.66
N THR A 277 -3.69 -17.15 9.18
CA THR A 277 -3.42 -18.36 8.40
C THR A 277 -4.71 -18.85 7.73
N ASN A 278 -5.85 -18.85 8.43
CA ASN A 278 -7.15 -19.21 7.86
C ASN A 278 -7.55 -18.30 6.69
N VAL A 279 -7.23 -17.00 6.76
CA VAL A 279 -7.43 -16.08 5.61
C VAL A 279 -6.57 -16.50 4.41
N LEU A 280 -5.31 -16.89 4.62
CA LEU A 280 -4.44 -17.36 3.54
C LEU A 280 -4.96 -18.68 2.94
N LEU A 281 -5.33 -19.64 3.78
CA LEU A 281 -5.89 -20.93 3.33
C LEU A 281 -7.21 -20.76 2.57
N ALA A 282 -8.10 -19.86 3.02
CA ALA A 282 -9.33 -19.56 2.31
C ALA A 282 -9.09 -19.02 0.88
N ARG A 283 -7.98 -18.28 0.67
CA ARG A 283 -7.60 -17.85 -0.70
C ARG A 283 -7.16 -19.02 -1.58
N GLU A 284 -6.47 -20.00 -1.00
CA GLU A 284 -5.95 -21.17 -1.72
C GLU A 284 -7.07 -22.07 -2.27
N ASN A 285 -8.29 -21.97 -1.72
CA ASN A 285 -9.46 -22.66 -2.26
C ASN A 285 -9.87 -22.17 -3.67
N TYR A 286 -9.31 -21.05 -4.14
CA TYR A 286 -9.67 -20.42 -5.42
C TYR A 286 -8.42 -20.12 -6.27
N PRO A 287 -7.66 -21.13 -6.68
CA PRO A 287 -6.39 -20.93 -7.40
C PRO A 287 -6.58 -20.29 -8.79
N GLU A 288 -7.79 -20.32 -9.34
CA GLU A 288 -8.13 -19.68 -10.61
C GLU A 288 -8.45 -18.18 -10.48
N LYS A 289 -8.69 -17.67 -9.26
CA LYS A 289 -9.05 -16.29 -9.03
C LYS A 289 -7.83 -15.44 -8.72
N THR A 290 -7.83 -14.22 -9.22
CA THR A 290 -6.84 -13.21 -8.86
C THR A 290 -7.18 -12.57 -7.51
N LEU A 291 -6.21 -11.88 -6.89
CA LEU A 291 -6.51 -11.06 -5.71
C LEU A 291 -7.51 -9.92 -6.03
N ALA A 292 -7.56 -9.47 -7.31
CA ALA A 292 -8.58 -8.53 -7.75
C ALA A 292 -9.99 -9.10 -7.58
N ASP A 293 -10.20 -10.35 -7.96
CA ASP A 293 -11.49 -11.04 -7.85
C ASP A 293 -11.82 -11.41 -6.41
N LEU A 294 -10.84 -11.93 -5.65
CA LEU A 294 -11.02 -12.33 -4.26
C LEU A 294 -11.38 -11.15 -3.34
N TYR A 295 -10.87 -9.94 -3.65
CA TYR A 295 -11.11 -8.73 -2.86
C TYR A 295 -12.05 -7.73 -3.53
N ASP A 296 -12.78 -8.15 -4.55
CA ASP A 296 -13.90 -7.38 -5.09
C ASP A 296 -15.11 -7.53 -4.13
N PRO A 297 -15.70 -6.44 -3.64
CA PRO A 297 -16.82 -6.51 -2.69
C PRO A 297 -18.00 -7.35 -3.16
N GLU A 298 -18.24 -7.41 -4.48
CA GLU A 298 -19.34 -8.13 -5.09
C GLU A 298 -19.00 -9.61 -5.40
N LYS A 299 -17.70 -9.98 -5.41
CA LYS A 299 -17.24 -11.31 -5.84
C LYS A 299 -16.50 -12.09 -4.76
N MET A 300 -16.19 -11.43 -3.63
CA MET A 300 -15.45 -12.04 -2.52
C MET A 300 -16.16 -13.30 -2.02
N PRO A 301 -15.48 -14.46 -2.00
CA PRO A 301 -16.06 -15.71 -1.51
C PRO A 301 -16.50 -15.62 -0.04
N GLU A 302 -17.57 -16.35 0.30
CA GLU A 302 -18.17 -16.33 1.63
C GLU A 302 -17.22 -16.85 2.71
N ASP A 303 -16.49 -17.93 2.44
CA ASP A 303 -15.49 -18.51 3.34
C ASP A 303 -14.33 -17.54 3.60
N LEU A 304 -13.85 -16.84 2.56
CA LEU A 304 -12.83 -15.81 2.71
C LEU A 304 -13.34 -14.61 3.52
N ARG A 305 -14.60 -14.21 3.29
CA ARG A 305 -15.24 -13.14 4.07
C ARG A 305 -15.34 -13.54 5.54
N ALA A 306 -15.82 -14.73 5.84
CA ALA A 306 -15.94 -15.24 7.20
C ALA A 306 -14.58 -15.32 7.90
N ALA A 307 -13.52 -15.76 7.22
CA ALA A 307 -12.17 -15.80 7.78
C ALA A 307 -11.64 -14.37 8.12
N HIS A 308 -11.95 -13.36 7.29
CA HIS A 308 -11.61 -11.97 7.59
C HIS A 308 -12.42 -11.43 8.78
N GLU A 309 -13.71 -11.72 8.87
CA GLU A 309 -14.56 -11.27 9.99
C GLU A 309 -14.10 -11.87 11.32
N GLU A 310 -13.69 -13.14 11.33
CA GLU A 310 -13.08 -13.76 12.50
C GLU A 310 -11.77 -13.09 12.90
N LEU A 311 -10.88 -12.87 11.94
CA LEU A 311 -9.61 -12.15 12.16
C LEU A 311 -9.86 -10.74 12.69
N ASP A 312 -10.83 -10.02 12.12
CA ASP A 312 -11.20 -8.66 12.55
C ASP A 312 -11.63 -8.64 14.01
N ALA A 313 -12.48 -9.58 14.43
CA ALA A 313 -12.96 -9.69 15.82
C ALA A 313 -11.79 -9.93 16.80
N ILE A 314 -10.83 -10.79 16.43
CA ILE A 314 -9.67 -11.10 17.26
C ILE A 314 -8.74 -9.87 17.34
N VAL A 315 -8.42 -9.24 16.21
CA VAL A 315 -7.54 -8.07 16.18
C VAL A 315 -8.17 -6.89 16.93
N GLU A 316 -9.45 -6.63 16.72
CA GLU A 316 -10.16 -5.56 17.44
C GLU A 316 -10.16 -5.78 18.95
N SER A 317 -10.26 -7.03 19.42
CA SER A 317 -10.21 -7.36 20.86
C SER A 317 -8.89 -6.97 21.54
N CYS A 318 -7.85 -6.67 20.77
CA CYS A 318 -6.57 -6.17 21.29
C CYS A 318 -6.57 -4.65 21.56
N TYR A 319 -7.63 -3.94 21.17
CA TYR A 319 -7.78 -2.51 21.40
C TYR A 319 -8.67 -2.23 22.62
N PRO A 320 -8.39 -1.13 23.36
CA PRO A 320 -9.30 -0.65 24.38
C PRO A 320 -10.63 -0.31 23.80
N ASP A 321 -11.69 -0.20 24.26
CA ASP A 321 -13.00 0.24 23.73
C ASP A 321 -13.65 -0.76 22.73
N ALA A 322 -13.05 -1.92 22.46
CA ALA A 322 -13.70 -2.97 21.65
C ALA A 322 -14.86 -3.65 22.44
N PRO A 323 -15.88 -4.17 21.76
CA PRO A 323 -16.09 -4.19 20.31
C PRO A 323 -16.58 -2.84 19.76
N PHE A 324 -16.20 -2.52 18.50
CA PHE A 324 -16.56 -1.26 17.88
C PHE A 324 -17.87 -1.37 17.09
N PRO A 325 -18.84 -0.45 17.31
CA PRO A 325 -20.11 -0.48 16.59
C PRO A 325 -19.99 -0.02 15.12
N ASN A 326 -18.96 0.73 14.77
CA ASN A 326 -18.76 1.30 13.43
C ASN A 326 -17.31 1.81 13.25
N ASP A 327 -16.99 2.26 12.02
CA ASP A 327 -15.66 2.77 11.66
C ASP A 327 -15.29 4.08 12.38
N GLU A 328 -16.28 4.89 12.74
CA GLU A 328 -16.06 6.14 13.48
C GLU A 328 -15.52 5.84 14.89
N ALA A 329 -16.08 4.83 15.57
CA ALA A 329 -15.60 4.39 16.89
C ALA A 329 -14.19 3.79 16.81
N ARG A 330 -13.88 3.02 15.75
CA ARG A 330 -12.52 2.52 15.48
C ARG A 330 -11.53 3.69 15.36
N LEU A 331 -11.87 4.68 14.55
CA LEU A 331 -11.02 5.86 14.33
C LEU A 331 -10.84 6.70 15.59
N GLU A 332 -11.88 6.87 16.38
CA GLU A 332 -11.79 7.58 17.66
C GLU A 332 -10.79 6.89 18.61
N CYS A 333 -10.87 5.57 18.74
CA CYS A 333 -9.92 4.77 19.51
C CYS A 333 -8.48 4.92 18.96
N LEU A 334 -8.30 4.78 17.64
CA LEU A 334 -7.00 4.88 16.99
C LEU A 334 -6.38 6.27 17.14
N PHE A 335 -7.14 7.34 17.00
CA PHE A 335 -6.63 8.70 17.20
C PHE A 335 -6.22 8.97 18.65
N LYS A 336 -7.00 8.49 19.64
CA LYS A 336 -6.63 8.57 21.05
C LYS A 336 -5.31 7.82 21.35
N LEU A 337 -5.16 6.64 20.77
CA LEU A 337 -3.91 5.86 20.92
C LEU A 337 -2.74 6.55 20.24
N TYR A 338 -2.92 7.10 19.02
CA TYR A 338 -1.91 7.84 18.31
C TYR A 338 -1.41 9.05 19.13
N GLU A 339 -2.32 9.85 19.68
CA GLU A 339 -1.97 10.97 20.57
C GLU A 339 -1.17 10.49 21.78
N LYS A 340 -1.64 9.44 22.46
CA LYS A 340 -0.93 8.87 23.63
C LYS A 340 0.48 8.40 23.27
N MET A 341 0.65 7.74 22.12
CA MET A 341 1.95 7.21 21.67
C MET A 341 2.90 8.31 21.17
N THR A 342 2.37 9.48 20.80
CA THR A 342 3.18 10.60 20.28
C THR A 342 3.41 11.71 21.30
N ALA A 343 2.63 11.80 22.37
CA ALA A 343 2.73 12.83 23.40
C ALA A 343 4.06 12.83 24.17
N ASN A 344 4.80 11.72 24.18
CA ASN A 344 6.03 11.53 24.94
C ASN A 344 7.30 11.47 24.04
N LYS A 345 7.22 11.99 22.81
CA LYS A 345 8.37 11.96 21.88
C LYS A 345 8.76 13.36 21.41
#